data_ab7df920ae4d069e3eefe30f3ff2b0ed
#
_entry.id   ab7df920ae4d069e3eefe30f3ff2b0ed
#
_cell.length_a   1.000
_cell.length_b   1.000
_cell.length_c   1.000
_cell.angle_alpha   90.00
_cell.angle_beta   90.00
_cell.angle_gamma   90.00
#
_symmetry.space_group_name_H-M   'P 1'
#
loop_
_entity.id
_entity.type
_entity.pdbx_description
1 polymer ?
#
loop_
_entity_poly.entity_id
_entity_poly.type
_entity_poly.pdbx_seq_one_letter_code
_entity_poly.pdbx_strand_id
1 'polypeptide(L)'
;MLSKSTIVGAVIAVTIKAALAGANDYTFEPVKPELKKGNATVAVRLVHKPSGKSVADAVIIQTRMDMAPEGMAQMASPLTPQPGTEPGVYSFKTELPMEGRWLLSIAAKVQGEPETVVGKITYKVND
;
A
#
# COMPACT_ATOMS: atom_id res chain seq x y z
N MET A 1 5.97 17.82 45.05
CA MET A 1 4.85 17.48 45.20
C MET A 1 3.90 17.70 44.16
N LEU A 2 3.84 18.53 43.52
CA LEU A 2 2.86 18.84 42.58
C LEU A 2 3.15 18.28 41.27
N SER A 3 4.32 18.04 40.93
CA SER A 3 4.69 17.63 39.57
C SER A 3 4.16 16.28 39.16
N LYS A 4 3.69 15.51 40.10
CA LYS A 4 3.25 14.20 39.74
C LYS A 4 2.07 14.18 38.80
N SER A 5 1.12 15.02 39.01
CA SER A 5 -0.04 15.00 38.15
C SER A 5 0.28 15.40 36.74
N THR A 6 1.27 16.21 36.56
CA THR A 6 1.68 16.61 35.22
C THR A 6 2.18 15.43 34.40
N ILE A 7 2.90 14.56 35.06
CA ILE A 7 3.45 13.40 34.38
C ILE A 7 2.35 12.49 33.86
N VAL A 8 1.32 12.33 34.62
CA VAL A 8 0.20 11.49 34.21
C VAL A 8 -0.44 12.00 32.93
N GLY A 9 -0.60 13.30 32.83
CA GLY A 9 -1.20 13.86 31.63
C GLY A 9 -0.37 13.59 30.38
N ALA A 10 0.92 13.66 30.51
CA ALA A 10 1.78 13.42 29.35
C ALA A 10 1.65 11.99 28.82
N VAL A 11 1.53 11.05 29.72
CA VAL A 11 1.40 9.65 29.30
C VAL A 11 0.12 9.42 28.50
N ILE A 12 -0.95 10.03 28.93
CA ILE A 12 -2.21 9.89 28.23
C ILE A 12 -2.12 10.43 26.80
N ALA A 13 -1.46 11.54 26.62
CA ALA A 13 -1.32 12.14 25.29
C ALA A 13 -0.59 11.21 24.33
N VAL A 14 0.44 10.54 24.80
CA VAL A 14 1.21 9.62 23.98
C VAL A 14 0.33 8.45 23.53
N THR A 15 -0.48 7.94 24.41
CA THR A 15 -1.36 6.83 24.09
C THR A 15 -2.34 7.20 22.98
N ILE A 16 -2.89 8.40 23.03
CA ILE A 16 -3.83 8.84 22.00
C ILE A 16 -3.18 8.92 20.65
N LYS A 17 -1.95 9.43 20.59
CA LYS A 17 -1.23 9.51 19.32
C LYS A 17 -1.01 8.15 18.71
N ALA A 18 -0.64 7.17 19.50
CA ALA A 18 -0.41 5.83 19.00
C ALA A 18 -1.69 5.25 18.39
N ALA A 19 -2.83 5.49 19.01
CA ALA A 19 -4.09 4.98 18.49
C ALA A 19 -4.47 5.60 17.16
N LEU A 20 -4.12 6.87 16.95
CA LEU A 20 -4.49 7.56 15.72
C LEU A 20 -3.56 7.25 14.56
N ALA A 21 -2.41 6.64 14.81
CA ALA A 21 -1.40 6.43 13.78
C ALA A 21 -1.47 5.05 13.13
N GLY A 22 -2.54 4.27 13.40
CA GLY A 22 -2.60 2.89 12.94
C GLY A 22 -2.40 2.72 11.45
N ALA A 23 -3.15 3.45 10.63
CA ALA A 23 -3.07 3.31 9.18
C ALA A 23 -1.71 3.74 8.62
N ASN A 24 -1.05 4.69 9.28
CA ASN A 24 0.25 5.18 8.84
C ASN A 24 1.40 4.24 9.19
N ASP A 25 1.11 3.20 9.94
CA ASP A 25 2.12 2.21 10.29
C ASP A 25 2.32 1.16 9.20
N TYR A 26 1.61 1.28 8.09
CA TYR A 26 1.67 0.30 7.02
C TYR A 26 2.16 0.95 5.73
N THR A 27 2.83 0.17 4.92
CA THR A 27 3.27 0.62 3.61
C THR A 27 3.16 -0.51 2.60
N PHE A 28 2.84 -0.13 1.36
CA PHE A 28 2.89 -1.06 0.24
C PHE A 28 4.22 -0.86 -0.48
N GLU A 29 4.91 -1.96 -0.73
CA GLU A 29 6.19 -1.93 -1.42
C GLU A 29 6.11 -2.75 -2.69
N PRO A 30 6.65 -2.27 -3.81
CA PRO A 30 6.65 -3.07 -5.03
C PRO A 30 7.62 -4.24 -4.89
N VAL A 31 7.19 -5.41 -5.33
CA VAL A 31 8.09 -6.57 -5.36
C VAL A 31 9.12 -6.36 -6.46
N LYS A 32 8.66 -5.85 -7.61
CA LYS A 32 9.53 -5.46 -8.71
C LYS A 32 9.12 -4.08 -9.18
N PRO A 33 9.97 -3.07 -9.03
CA PRO A 33 9.59 -1.70 -9.43
C PRO A 33 9.56 -1.48 -10.93
N GLU A 34 10.14 -2.39 -11.73
CA GLU A 34 10.12 -2.29 -13.17
C GLU A 34 9.34 -3.44 -13.77
N LEU A 35 8.56 -3.14 -14.79
CA LEU A 35 7.71 -4.10 -15.47
C LEU A 35 7.93 -3.97 -16.97
N LYS A 36 7.50 -4.99 -17.72
CA LYS A 36 7.56 -4.95 -19.17
C LYS A 36 6.20 -4.65 -19.76
N LYS A 37 6.21 -3.96 -20.89
CA LYS A 37 5.01 -3.69 -21.66
C LYS A 37 4.35 -5.00 -22.06
N GLY A 38 3.03 -5.01 -22.14
CA GLY A 38 2.26 -6.18 -22.47
C GLY A 38 1.65 -6.81 -21.23
N ASN A 39 1.51 -8.12 -21.25
CA ASN A 39 0.97 -8.85 -20.09
C ASN A 39 1.97 -8.79 -18.94
N ALA A 40 1.51 -8.30 -17.81
CA ALA A 40 2.37 -8.08 -16.67
C ALA A 40 1.71 -8.54 -15.38
N THR A 41 2.53 -8.89 -14.42
CA THR A 41 2.08 -9.17 -13.06
C THR A 41 2.58 -8.05 -12.18
N VAL A 42 1.64 -7.38 -11.53
CA VAL A 42 1.94 -6.31 -10.58
C VAL A 42 1.81 -6.91 -9.20
N ALA A 43 2.88 -6.88 -8.43
CA ALA A 43 2.89 -7.47 -7.09
C ALA A 43 3.38 -6.46 -6.08
N VAL A 44 2.69 -6.41 -4.94
CA VAL A 44 3.05 -5.53 -3.84
C VAL A 44 3.10 -6.33 -2.56
N ARG A 45 3.98 -5.90 -1.66
CA ARG A 45 4.06 -6.45 -0.32
C ARG A 45 3.52 -5.41 0.64
N LEU A 46 2.62 -5.82 1.51
CA LEU A 46 2.09 -4.94 2.54
C LEU A 46 2.87 -5.20 3.82
N VAL A 47 3.47 -4.17 4.37
CA VAL A 47 4.38 -4.28 5.51
C VAL A 47 3.89 -3.42 6.65
N HIS A 48 3.91 -3.99 7.85
CA HIS A 48 3.71 -3.26 9.09
C HIS A 48 5.06 -2.69 9.48
N LYS A 49 5.23 -1.37 9.36
CA LYS A 49 6.54 -0.74 9.51
C LYS A 49 7.18 -0.94 10.88
N PRO A 50 6.45 -0.78 11.99
CA PRO A 50 7.10 -0.92 13.30
C PRO A 50 7.68 -2.30 13.54
N SER A 51 7.07 -3.37 13.02
CA SER A 51 7.56 -4.72 13.22
C SER A 51 8.37 -5.24 12.04
N GLY A 52 8.26 -4.59 10.89
CA GLY A 52 8.89 -5.07 9.66
C GLY A 52 8.25 -6.31 9.07
N LYS A 53 7.12 -6.74 9.59
CA LYS A 53 6.49 -7.98 9.14
C LYS A 53 5.49 -7.73 8.03
N SER A 54 5.40 -8.69 7.10
CA SER A 54 4.40 -8.68 6.06
C SER A 54 3.03 -8.98 6.63
N VAL A 55 2.00 -8.37 6.06
CA VAL A 55 0.61 -8.52 6.51
C VAL A 55 -0.10 -9.47 5.56
N ALA A 56 -0.41 -10.67 6.06
CA ALA A 56 -0.88 -11.76 5.20
C ALA A 56 -2.39 -11.78 4.98
N ASP A 57 -3.16 -11.15 5.85
CA ASP A 57 -4.61 -11.30 5.86
C ASP A 57 -5.36 -10.01 5.56
N ALA A 58 -4.75 -9.11 4.83
CA ALA A 58 -5.43 -7.89 4.41
C ALA A 58 -6.39 -8.19 3.27
N VAL A 59 -7.46 -7.40 3.21
CA VAL A 59 -8.42 -7.48 2.12
C VAL A 59 -8.23 -6.26 1.23
N ILE A 60 -7.86 -6.51 -0.02
CA ILE A 60 -7.68 -5.43 -0.99
C ILE A 60 -9.07 -5.01 -1.45
N ILE A 61 -9.42 -3.75 -1.20
CA ILE A 61 -10.77 -3.26 -1.51
C ILE A 61 -10.83 -2.38 -2.74
N GLN A 62 -9.68 -1.87 -3.20
CA GLN A 62 -9.67 -1.02 -4.38
C GLN A 62 -8.29 -1.03 -5.01
N THR A 63 -8.24 -1.07 -6.34
CA THR A 63 -7.01 -0.95 -7.10
C THR A 63 -7.28 -0.14 -8.35
N ARG A 64 -6.27 0.62 -8.78
CA ARG A 64 -6.31 1.34 -10.04
C ARG A 64 -4.90 1.48 -10.57
N MET A 65 -4.72 1.20 -11.86
CA MET A 65 -3.43 1.33 -12.53
C MET A 65 -3.60 2.31 -13.69
N ASP A 66 -2.88 3.43 -13.67
CA ASP A 66 -3.02 4.43 -14.73
C ASP A 66 -1.72 5.18 -14.97
N MET A 67 -1.70 6.01 -16.01
CA MET A 67 -0.52 6.76 -16.40
C MET A 67 -0.56 8.21 -15.89
N ALA A 68 -1.11 8.44 -14.70
CA ALA A 68 -1.10 9.78 -14.12
C ALA A 68 0.28 10.41 -14.04
N PRO A 69 1.37 9.66 -13.73
CA PRO A 69 2.71 10.27 -13.70
C PRO A 69 3.15 10.84 -15.04
N GLU A 70 2.54 10.39 -16.14
CA GLU A 70 2.83 10.93 -17.47
C GLU A 70 1.78 11.95 -17.92
N GLY A 71 0.91 12.37 -17.01
CA GLY A 71 -0.14 13.32 -17.34
C GLY A 71 -1.32 12.70 -18.07
N MET A 72 -1.44 11.37 -18.05
CA MET A 72 -2.48 10.65 -18.78
C MET A 72 -3.27 9.76 -17.84
N ALA A 73 -3.93 10.36 -16.86
CA ALA A 73 -4.66 9.59 -15.84
C ALA A 73 -5.83 8.77 -16.43
N GLN A 74 -6.34 9.18 -17.58
CA GLN A 74 -7.43 8.43 -18.23
C GLN A 74 -6.92 7.16 -18.90
N MET A 75 -5.61 7.02 -19.09
CA MET A 75 -5.02 5.77 -19.57
C MET A 75 -4.91 4.81 -18.41
N ALA A 76 -5.89 3.93 -18.28
CA ALA A 76 -5.95 2.99 -17.17
C ALA A 76 -6.02 1.57 -17.68
N SER A 77 -5.49 0.64 -16.91
CA SER A 77 -5.56 -0.78 -17.23
C SER A 77 -6.21 -1.53 -16.08
N PRO A 78 -7.11 -2.47 -16.38
CA PRO A 78 -7.75 -3.25 -15.32
C PRO A 78 -6.76 -4.18 -14.66
N LEU A 79 -7.00 -4.45 -13.39
CA LEU A 79 -6.18 -5.33 -12.59
C LEU A 79 -7.02 -6.51 -12.14
N THR A 80 -6.54 -7.73 -12.40
CA THR A 80 -7.23 -8.94 -12.01
C THR A 80 -6.46 -9.63 -10.89
N PRO A 81 -7.07 -9.81 -9.71
CA PRO A 81 -6.37 -10.47 -8.61
C PRO A 81 -5.91 -11.86 -8.98
N GLN A 82 -4.72 -12.22 -8.51
CA GLN A 82 -4.12 -13.53 -8.69
C GLN A 82 -3.79 -14.13 -7.35
N PRO A 83 -3.72 -15.45 -7.24
CA PRO A 83 -3.24 -16.06 -6.00
C PRO A 83 -1.85 -15.54 -5.68
N GLY A 84 -1.62 -15.22 -4.41
CA GLY A 84 -0.33 -14.72 -3.99
C GLY A 84 0.72 -15.82 -3.98
N THR A 85 1.96 -15.45 -4.21
CA THR A 85 3.07 -16.39 -4.18
C THR A 85 3.57 -16.63 -2.76
N GLU A 86 3.34 -15.68 -1.87
CA GLU A 86 3.73 -15.83 -0.47
C GLU A 86 2.86 -14.92 0.40
N PRO A 87 2.77 -15.21 1.70
CA PRO A 87 1.98 -14.38 2.60
C PRO A 87 2.46 -12.93 2.60
N GLY A 88 1.51 -12.01 2.53
CA GLY A 88 1.81 -10.58 2.53
C GLY A 88 2.09 -9.99 1.17
N VAL A 89 2.12 -10.81 0.12
CA VAL A 89 2.28 -10.34 -1.26
C VAL A 89 0.95 -10.46 -1.97
N TYR A 90 0.53 -9.37 -2.61
CA TYR A 90 -0.74 -9.28 -3.33
C TYR A 90 -0.43 -9.03 -4.78
N SER A 91 -0.92 -9.91 -5.66
CA SER A 91 -0.56 -9.91 -7.07
C SER A 91 -1.76 -9.72 -7.95
N PHE A 92 -1.55 -9.05 -9.08
CA PHE A 92 -2.60 -8.73 -10.04
C PHE A 92 -2.06 -8.88 -11.44
N LYS A 93 -2.88 -9.40 -12.33
CA LYS A 93 -2.55 -9.40 -13.75
C LYS A 93 -3.11 -8.16 -14.40
N THR A 94 -2.35 -7.61 -15.33
CA THR A 94 -2.77 -6.44 -16.09
C THR A 94 -2.13 -6.45 -17.46
N GLU A 95 -2.67 -5.64 -18.35
CA GLU A 95 -2.12 -5.43 -19.68
C GLU A 95 -1.64 -3.99 -19.76
N LEU A 96 -0.35 -3.80 -20.03
CA LEU A 96 0.25 -2.47 -20.08
C LEU A 96 0.60 -2.14 -21.53
N PRO A 97 -0.25 -1.35 -22.21
CA PRO A 97 -0.07 -1.14 -23.65
C PRO A 97 1.04 -0.16 -24.01
N MET A 98 1.55 0.59 -23.05
CA MET A 98 2.55 1.64 -23.31
C MET A 98 3.66 1.60 -22.30
N GLU A 99 4.86 1.97 -22.76
CA GLU A 99 5.97 2.25 -21.86
C GLU A 99 5.72 3.55 -21.11
N GLY A 100 6.40 3.72 -20.00
CA GLY A 100 6.31 4.93 -19.22
C GLY A 100 6.11 4.62 -17.76
N ARG A 101 5.73 5.64 -17.00
CA ARG A 101 5.49 5.49 -15.58
C ARG A 101 4.00 5.27 -15.34
N TRP A 102 3.71 4.19 -14.65
CA TRP A 102 2.35 3.80 -14.32
C TRP A 102 2.18 3.86 -12.82
N LEU A 103 1.06 4.41 -12.37
CA LEU A 103 0.76 4.55 -10.95
C LEU A 103 -0.25 3.50 -10.53
N LEU A 104 0.12 2.73 -9.52
CA LEU A 104 -0.82 1.83 -8.84
C LEU A 104 -1.34 2.53 -7.60
N SER A 105 -2.66 2.72 -7.54
CA SER A 105 -3.33 3.21 -6.34
C SER A 105 -4.03 2.00 -5.73
N ILE A 106 -3.79 1.76 -4.45
CA ILE A 106 -4.29 0.55 -3.81
C ILE A 106 -4.79 0.89 -2.41
N ALA A 107 -5.89 0.23 -2.03
CA ALA A 107 -6.47 0.41 -0.71
C ALA A 107 -6.80 -0.96 -0.12
N ALA A 108 -6.55 -1.13 1.16
CA ALA A 108 -6.74 -2.39 1.83
C ALA A 108 -7.31 -2.19 3.24
N LYS A 109 -8.07 -3.19 3.67
CA LYS A 109 -8.51 -3.30 5.05
C LYS A 109 -7.62 -4.30 5.76
N VAL A 110 -7.03 -3.87 6.86
CA VAL A 110 -6.20 -4.75 7.68
C VAL A 110 -6.98 -5.10 8.93
N GLN A 111 -6.98 -6.39 9.26
CA GLN A 111 -7.72 -6.87 10.40
C GLN A 111 -7.22 -6.19 11.68
N GLY A 112 -8.16 -5.66 12.44
CA GLY A 112 -7.82 -4.97 13.69
C GLY A 112 -7.57 -3.47 13.53
N GLU A 113 -7.48 -2.96 12.29
CA GLU A 113 -7.27 -1.55 12.05
C GLU A 113 -8.57 -0.87 11.65
N PRO A 114 -8.94 0.23 12.31
CA PRO A 114 -10.19 0.91 12.00
C PRO A 114 -10.14 1.69 10.69
N GLU A 115 -8.94 2.08 10.23
CA GLU A 115 -8.81 2.89 9.03
C GLU A 115 -8.31 2.08 7.86
N THR A 116 -8.73 2.48 6.65
CA THR A 116 -8.25 1.88 5.42
C THR A 116 -6.81 2.28 5.18
N VAL A 117 -5.98 1.31 4.82
CA VAL A 117 -4.59 1.54 4.46
C VAL A 117 -4.52 1.80 2.97
N VAL A 118 -3.97 2.94 2.57
CA VAL A 118 -3.88 3.30 1.16
C VAL A 118 -2.42 3.45 0.76
N GLY A 119 -2.12 3.18 -0.50
CA GLY A 119 -0.78 3.35 -1.02
C GLY A 119 -0.80 3.74 -2.48
N LYS A 120 0.29 4.38 -2.91
CA LYS A 120 0.51 4.74 -4.30
C LYS A 120 1.93 4.37 -4.66
N ILE A 121 2.07 3.59 -5.72
CA ILE A 121 3.36 3.08 -6.14
C ILE A 121 3.52 3.36 -7.62
N THR A 122 4.64 3.96 -8.00
CA THR A 122 4.94 4.21 -9.41
C THR A 122 5.84 3.11 -9.92
N TYR A 123 5.40 2.47 -11.00
CA TYR A 123 6.17 1.44 -11.69
C TYR A 123 6.72 2.01 -12.99
N LYS A 124 7.93 1.60 -13.32
CA LYS A 124 8.51 1.93 -14.62
C LYS A 124 8.24 0.78 -15.58
N VAL A 125 7.58 1.08 -16.68
CA VAL A 125 7.24 0.07 -17.69
C VAL A 125 8.13 0.27 -18.88
N ASN A 126 8.88 -0.76 -19.20
CA ASN A 126 9.84 -0.78 -20.30
C ASN A 126 9.34 -1.69 -21.42
N ASP A 127 9.91 -1.47 -22.60
CA ASP A 127 9.61 -2.30 -23.76
C ASP A 127 10.24 -3.69 -23.67
#